data_61be5e307737ab8297e4c18d23faa0f5
#
_entry.id   61be5e307737ab8297e4c18d23faa0f5
#
_cell.length_a   1.000
_cell.length_b   1.000
_cell.length_c   1.000
_cell.angle_alpha   90.00
_cell.angle_beta   90.00
_cell.angle_gamma   90.00
#
_symmetry.space_group_name_H-M   'P 1'
#
loop_
_entity.id
_entity.type
_entity.pdbx_description
1 polymer ?
#
loop_
_entity_poly.entity_id
_entity_poly.type
_entity_poly.pdbx_seq_one_letter_code
_entity_poly.pdbx_strand_id
1 'polypeptide(L)'
;MRPASLRWIFNLWPPFLAAGIRVTRLSPDWREARVELRMRPWNRNYVGTHFGGSLFAMTDPFWMILVKERLGRDYIVWDKAAQIEFVKPGKGTVAAEFRLDDAVLDDLRARAAGGGKVLHWFDTDIVDAAGEVVARVRKQVYVRRKRDRAAGDA
;
A
#
# COMPACT_ATOMS: atom_id res chain seq x y z
N MET A 1 -0.30 -15.62 -5.88
CA MET A 1 -0.63 -14.92 -7.16
C MET A 1 0.65 -14.29 -7.69
N ARG A 2 0.83 -14.15 -9.00
CA ARG A 2 2.02 -13.46 -9.55
C ARG A 2 1.82 -11.93 -9.50
N PRO A 3 2.86 -11.12 -9.20
CA PRO A 3 2.76 -9.67 -9.16
C PRO A 3 2.17 -9.05 -10.43
N ALA A 4 2.61 -9.54 -11.61
CA ALA A 4 2.09 -9.06 -12.88
C ALA A 4 0.57 -9.26 -13.03
N SER A 5 0.05 -10.41 -12.61
CA SER A 5 -1.39 -10.69 -12.65
C SER A 5 -2.15 -9.78 -11.68
N LEU A 6 -1.63 -9.59 -10.46
CA LEU A 6 -2.26 -8.70 -9.48
C LEU A 6 -2.27 -7.24 -9.97
N ARG A 7 -1.20 -6.77 -10.62
CA ARG A 7 -1.16 -5.45 -11.24
C ARG A 7 -2.27 -5.24 -12.26
N TRP A 8 -2.54 -6.25 -13.10
CA TRP A 8 -3.64 -6.19 -14.06
C TRP A 8 -5.01 -6.17 -13.38
N ILE A 9 -5.19 -7.00 -12.35
CA ILE A 9 -6.43 -7.02 -11.56
C ILE A 9 -6.72 -5.64 -10.97
N PHE A 10 -5.74 -5.00 -10.33
CA PHE A 10 -5.91 -3.65 -9.79
C PHE A 10 -6.24 -2.61 -10.85
N ASN A 11 -5.60 -2.68 -12.02
CA ASN A 11 -5.83 -1.72 -13.09
C ASN A 11 -7.21 -1.88 -13.76
N LEU A 12 -7.85 -3.03 -13.60
CA LEU A 12 -9.21 -3.30 -14.06
C LEU A 12 -10.25 -3.22 -12.92
N TRP A 13 -9.78 -3.14 -11.68
CA TRP A 13 -10.68 -3.07 -10.52
C TRP A 13 -11.47 -1.77 -10.53
N PRO A 14 -12.83 -1.84 -10.48
CA PRO A 14 -13.68 -0.67 -10.64
C PRO A 14 -13.35 0.53 -9.76
N PRO A 15 -13.03 0.37 -8.45
CA PRO A 15 -12.66 1.50 -7.59
C PRO A 15 -11.40 2.24 -8.09
N PHE A 16 -10.38 1.51 -8.56
CA PHE A 16 -9.15 2.11 -9.07
C PHE A 16 -9.37 2.73 -10.46
N LEU A 17 -10.05 2.00 -11.32
CA LEU A 17 -10.34 2.45 -12.69
C LEU A 17 -11.15 3.75 -12.68
N ALA A 18 -12.23 3.81 -11.90
CA ALA A 18 -13.07 4.98 -11.78
C ALA A 18 -12.35 6.18 -11.15
N ALA A 19 -11.53 5.94 -10.12
CA ALA A 19 -10.72 6.98 -9.49
C ALA A 19 -9.57 7.49 -10.38
N GLY A 20 -9.19 6.76 -11.44
CA GLY A 20 -8.04 7.07 -12.28
C GLY A 20 -6.70 6.60 -11.69
N ILE A 21 -6.75 5.66 -10.75
CA ILE A 21 -5.59 5.03 -10.12
C ILE A 21 -5.05 3.95 -11.05
N ARG A 22 -3.73 3.91 -11.19
CA ARG A 22 -3.04 2.93 -12.02
C ARG A 22 -1.78 2.42 -11.32
N VAL A 23 -1.69 1.11 -11.14
CA VAL A 23 -0.48 0.43 -10.70
C VAL A 23 0.46 0.31 -11.90
N THR A 24 1.54 1.08 -11.91
CA THR A 24 2.51 1.10 -13.01
C THR A 24 3.64 0.11 -12.79
N ARG A 25 3.98 -0.17 -11.53
CA ARG A 25 5.01 -1.15 -11.14
C ARG A 25 4.55 -1.97 -9.95
N LEU A 26 4.82 -3.27 -10.01
CA LEU A 26 4.79 -4.19 -8.89
C LEU A 26 5.91 -5.19 -9.13
N SER A 27 6.96 -5.15 -8.32
CA SER A 27 8.17 -5.92 -8.55
C SER A 27 7.94 -7.43 -8.39
N PRO A 28 8.63 -8.28 -9.15
CA PRO A 28 8.47 -9.74 -9.10
C PRO A 28 8.78 -10.33 -7.71
N ASP A 29 9.63 -9.68 -6.95
CA ASP A 29 10.07 -10.07 -5.61
C ASP A 29 9.24 -9.43 -4.48
N TRP A 30 8.17 -8.70 -4.80
CA TRP A 30 7.29 -8.02 -3.85
C TRP A 30 7.99 -6.98 -2.95
N ARG A 31 9.06 -6.37 -3.43
CA ARG A 31 9.78 -5.32 -2.69
C ARG A 31 9.32 -3.92 -3.02
N GLU A 32 8.82 -3.73 -4.22
CA GLU A 32 8.50 -2.39 -4.72
C GLU A 32 7.15 -2.35 -5.41
N ALA A 33 6.46 -1.23 -5.21
CA ALA A 33 5.29 -0.85 -5.99
C ALA A 33 5.38 0.62 -6.37
N ARG A 34 4.82 0.97 -7.53
CA ARG A 34 4.59 2.35 -7.96
C ARG A 34 3.16 2.49 -8.46
N VAL A 35 2.50 3.51 -7.96
CA VAL A 35 1.11 3.81 -8.27
C VAL A 35 0.98 5.24 -8.71
N GLU A 36 0.21 5.48 -9.76
CA GLU A 36 -0.09 6.81 -10.27
C GLU A 36 -1.59 7.10 -10.15
N LEU A 37 -1.92 8.32 -9.83
CA LEU A 37 -3.27 8.86 -9.93
C LEU A 37 -3.28 9.93 -11.00
N ARG A 38 -4.02 9.67 -12.08
CA ARG A 38 -4.10 10.55 -13.24
C ARG A 38 -5.35 11.39 -13.17
N MET A 39 -5.17 12.71 -13.25
CA MET A 39 -6.30 13.62 -13.28
C MET A 39 -7.10 13.46 -14.58
N ARG A 40 -8.40 13.33 -14.44
CA ARG A 40 -9.39 13.23 -15.51
C ARG A 40 -10.54 14.20 -15.24
N PRO A 41 -11.33 14.59 -16.24
CA PRO A 41 -12.47 15.49 -16.03
C PRO A 41 -13.44 15.01 -14.95
N TRP A 42 -13.65 13.70 -14.82
CA TRP A 42 -14.64 13.11 -13.91
C TRP A 42 -14.10 12.78 -12.49
N ASN A 43 -12.78 12.81 -12.24
CA ASN A 43 -12.21 12.52 -10.93
C ASN A 43 -11.66 13.74 -10.19
N ARG A 44 -11.97 14.94 -10.67
CA ARG A 44 -11.63 16.19 -9.98
C ARG A 44 -12.58 16.43 -8.82
N ASN A 45 -12.06 17.04 -7.77
CA ASN A 45 -12.90 17.57 -6.71
C ASN A 45 -13.56 18.92 -7.12
N TYR A 46 -14.37 19.47 -6.23
CA TYR A 46 -15.12 20.71 -6.46
C TYR A 46 -14.21 21.91 -6.83
N VAL A 47 -12.99 21.96 -6.30
CA VAL A 47 -12.02 23.04 -6.56
C VAL A 47 -11.04 22.74 -7.71
N GLY A 48 -11.29 21.67 -8.47
CA GLY A 48 -10.51 21.35 -9.67
C GLY A 48 -9.15 20.70 -9.42
N THR A 49 -8.96 20.10 -8.24
CA THR A 49 -7.76 19.35 -7.86
C THR A 49 -8.10 17.86 -7.64
N HIS A 50 -7.10 17.05 -7.30
CA HIS A 50 -7.36 15.65 -6.95
C HIS A 50 -8.31 15.54 -5.74
N PHE A 51 -9.28 14.64 -5.83
CA PHE A 51 -10.11 14.28 -4.70
C PHE A 51 -9.26 13.60 -3.61
N GLY A 52 -9.31 14.11 -2.37
CA GLY A 52 -8.49 13.61 -1.27
C GLY A 52 -8.71 12.13 -0.97
N GLY A 53 -9.94 11.63 -1.14
CA GLY A 53 -10.24 10.21 -1.03
C GLY A 53 -9.51 9.35 -2.06
N SER A 54 -9.32 9.84 -3.30
CA SER A 54 -8.56 9.15 -4.34
C SER A 54 -7.05 9.15 -4.04
N LEU A 55 -6.51 10.25 -3.48
CA LEU A 55 -5.13 10.30 -2.98
C LEU A 55 -4.90 9.27 -1.89
N PHE A 56 -5.86 9.10 -0.99
CA PHE A 56 -5.75 8.09 0.06
C PHE A 56 -5.90 6.67 -0.51
N ALA A 57 -6.89 6.43 -1.36
CA ALA A 57 -7.16 5.13 -1.97
C ALA A 57 -5.98 4.59 -2.80
N MET A 58 -5.22 5.48 -3.49
CA MET A 58 -4.08 5.05 -4.29
C MET A 58 -2.94 4.44 -3.47
N THR A 59 -2.92 4.65 -2.16
CA THR A 59 -1.90 4.09 -1.26
C THR A 59 -2.41 2.89 -0.46
N ASP A 60 -3.71 2.57 -0.55
CA ASP A 60 -4.38 1.69 0.40
C ASP A 60 -3.75 0.30 0.52
N PRO A 61 -3.65 -0.57 -0.51
CA PRO A 61 -3.33 -1.96 -0.24
C PRO A 61 -1.83 -2.30 -0.24
N PHE A 62 -0.95 -1.37 -0.65
CA PHE A 62 0.40 -1.75 -1.11
C PHE A 62 1.32 -2.21 0.03
N TRP A 63 1.40 -1.47 1.15
CA TRP A 63 2.23 -1.89 2.28
C TRP A 63 1.80 -3.26 2.83
N MET A 64 0.50 -3.45 3.01
CA MET A 64 -0.04 -4.73 3.49
C MET A 64 0.29 -5.87 2.53
N ILE A 65 0.15 -5.66 1.22
CA ILE A 65 0.42 -6.69 0.21
C ILE A 65 1.92 -7.04 0.19
N LEU A 66 2.80 -6.03 0.11
CA LEU A 66 4.24 -6.26 0.08
C LEU A 66 4.69 -7.04 1.32
N VAL A 67 4.28 -6.60 2.51
CA VAL A 67 4.61 -7.28 3.77
C VAL A 67 4.05 -8.70 3.80
N LYS A 68 2.78 -8.90 3.42
CA LYS A 68 2.13 -10.21 3.44
C LYS A 68 2.80 -11.22 2.50
N GLU A 69 3.11 -10.81 1.27
CA GLU A 69 3.71 -11.69 0.27
C GLU A 69 5.17 -12.04 0.65
N ARG A 70 5.90 -11.10 1.28
CA ARG A 70 7.27 -11.31 1.75
C ARG A 70 7.38 -12.12 3.04
N LEU A 71 6.46 -11.97 3.97
CA LEU A 71 6.41 -12.77 5.20
C LEU A 71 5.88 -14.19 4.96
N GLY A 72 4.99 -14.36 3.97
CA GLY A 72 4.43 -15.65 3.61
C GLY A 72 3.18 -16.06 4.40
N ARG A 73 2.76 -17.31 4.17
CA ARG A 73 1.46 -17.83 4.63
C ARG A 73 1.35 -18.05 6.14
N ASP A 74 2.48 -18.09 6.84
CA ASP A 74 2.53 -18.30 8.28
C ASP A 74 2.19 -17.04 9.08
N TYR A 75 1.99 -15.93 8.39
CA TYR A 75 1.66 -14.65 9.00
C TYR A 75 0.26 -14.19 8.65
N ILE A 76 -0.35 -13.52 9.61
CA ILE A 76 -1.58 -12.75 9.46
C ILE A 76 -1.14 -11.30 9.31
N VAL A 77 -1.54 -10.67 8.21
CA VAL A 77 -1.18 -9.29 7.88
C VAL A 77 -2.41 -8.56 7.39
N TRP A 78 -2.70 -7.37 7.96
CA TRP A 78 -3.74 -6.46 7.46
C TRP A 78 -3.44 -5.01 7.83
N ASP A 79 -4.09 -4.06 7.17
CA ASP A 79 -4.04 -2.66 7.52
C ASP A 79 -4.86 -2.38 8.78
N LYS A 80 -4.24 -1.77 9.80
CA LYS A 80 -4.86 -1.49 11.10
C LYS A 80 -5.36 -0.06 11.21
N ALA A 81 -4.58 0.89 10.73
CA ALA A 81 -4.87 2.31 10.76
C ALA A 81 -4.16 3.02 9.61
N ALA A 82 -4.65 4.19 9.26
CA ALA A 82 -3.99 5.03 8.28
C ALA A 82 -4.29 6.50 8.57
N GLN A 83 -3.37 7.37 8.14
CA GLN A 83 -3.44 8.82 8.26
C GLN A 83 -2.98 9.44 6.95
N ILE A 84 -3.60 10.54 6.55
CA ILE A 84 -3.17 11.35 5.42
C ILE A 84 -3.11 12.81 5.82
N GLU A 85 -2.03 13.48 5.41
CA GLU A 85 -1.84 14.91 5.48
C GLU A 85 -1.79 15.47 4.06
N PHE A 86 -2.64 16.43 3.75
CA PHE A 86 -2.65 17.13 2.47
C PHE A 86 -1.72 18.34 2.56
N VAL A 87 -0.59 18.29 1.84
CA VAL A 87 0.45 19.33 1.89
C VAL A 87 0.14 20.48 0.93
N LYS A 88 -0.30 20.12 -0.29
CA LYS A 88 -0.72 21.09 -1.31
C LYS A 88 -1.75 20.49 -2.27
N PRO A 89 -2.53 21.34 -2.98
CA PRO A 89 -3.45 20.86 -4.00
C PRO A 89 -2.71 20.11 -5.12
N GLY A 90 -3.06 18.85 -5.31
CA GLY A 90 -2.51 18.01 -6.39
C GLY A 90 -3.21 18.25 -7.73
N LYS A 91 -2.44 18.36 -8.80
CA LYS A 91 -2.93 18.50 -10.19
C LYS A 91 -2.13 17.59 -11.13
N GLY A 92 -2.70 17.27 -12.28
CA GLY A 92 -2.02 16.44 -13.29
C GLY A 92 -1.90 14.97 -12.83
N THR A 93 -0.72 14.39 -13.03
CA THR A 93 -0.43 13.04 -12.54
C THR A 93 0.40 13.13 -11.27
N VAL A 94 -0.04 12.44 -10.22
CA VAL A 94 0.73 12.27 -8.99
C VAL A 94 1.09 10.80 -8.82
N ALA A 95 2.18 10.50 -8.10
CA ALA A 95 2.69 9.14 -7.91
C ALA A 95 3.05 8.87 -6.46
N ALA A 96 2.88 7.62 -6.04
CA ALA A 96 3.37 7.08 -4.77
C ALA A 96 4.30 5.90 -5.06
N GLU A 97 5.41 5.83 -4.35
CA GLU A 97 6.36 4.73 -4.41
C GLU A 97 6.44 4.03 -3.07
N PHE A 98 6.51 2.71 -3.14
CA PHE A 98 6.61 1.83 -1.98
C PHE A 98 7.87 0.99 -2.15
N ARG A 99 8.73 0.98 -1.12
CA ARG A 99 9.94 0.17 -1.10
C ARG A 99 10.09 -0.48 0.26
N LEU A 100 9.99 -1.80 0.27
CA LEU A 100 10.07 -2.62 1.48
C LEU A 100 11.48 -3.17 1.66
N ASP A 101 12.17 -2.70 2.68
CA ASP A 101 13.53 -3.10 3.02
C ASP A 101 13.56 -4.43 3.78
N ASP A 102 14.61 -5.23 3.56
CA ASP A 102 14.80 -6.50 4.26
C ASP A 102 14.97 -6.29 5.78
N ALA A 103 15.63 -5.23 6.20
CA ALA A 103 15.81 -4.91 7.62
C ALA A 103 14.45 -4.75 8.35
N VAL A 104 13.48 -4.10 7.72
CA VAL A 104 12.11 -3.97 8.25
C VAL A 104 11.42 -5.34 8.33
N LEU A 105 11.60 -6.17 7.30
CA LEU A 105 11.03 -7.53 7.29
C LEU A 105 11.62 -8.41 8.40
N ASP A 106 12.92 -8.33 8.62
CA ASP A 106 13.62 -9.10 9.64
C ASP A 106 13.22 -8.64 11.06
N ASP A 107 13.07 -7.33 11.28
CA ASP A 107 12.49 -6.78 12.52
C ASP A 107 11.06 -7.31 12.77
N LEU A 108 10.21 -7.27 11.74
CA LEU A 108 8.84 -7.77 11.84
C LEU A 108 8.79 -9.28 12.18
N ARG A 109 9.68 -10.10 11.57
CA ARG A 109 9.80 -11.53 11.86
C ARG A 109 10.24 -11.75 13.30
N ALA A 110 11.29 -11.06 13.74
CA ALA A 110 11.82 -11.19 15.10
C ALA A 110 10.77 -10.82 16.15
N ARG A 111 10.09 -9.70 15.98
CA ARG A 111 9.05 -9.24 16.92
C ARG A 111 7.80 -10.12 16.92
N ALA A 112 7.45 -10.74 15.79
CA ALA A 112 6.30 -11.63 15.68
C ALA A 112 6.62 -13.11 16.02
N ALA A 113 7.88 -13.47 16.29
CA ALA A 113 8.33 -14.86 16.48
C ALA A 113 7.55 -15.58 17.59
N GLY A 114 7.26 -14.90 18.68
CA GLY A 114 6.46 -15.44 19.81
C GLY A 114 4.95 -15.50 19.57
N GLY A 115 4.46 -15.20 18.36
CA GLY A 115 3.02 -15.19 18.03
C GLY A 115 2.26 -13.99 18.61
N GLY A 116 2.97 -13.01 19.15
CA GLY A 116 2.42 -11.74 19.61
C GLY A 116 2.00 -10.83 18.46
N LYS A 117 1.19 -9.82 18.79
CA LYS A 117 0.77 -8.76 17.87
C LYS A 117 1.91 -7.77 17.67
N VAL A 118 2.24 -7.48 16.43
CA VAL A 118 3.18 -6.43 16.00
C VAL A 118 2.43 -5.37 15.21
N LEU A 119 2.67 -4.10 15.52
CA LEU A 119 2.19 -2.94 14.76
C LEU A 119 3.40 -2.19 14.24
N HIS A 120 3.39 -1.86 12.94
CA HIS A 120 4.45 -1.11 12.29
C HIS A 120 3.85 -0.03 11.40
N TRP A 121 4.38 1.20 11.49
CA TRP A 121 3.99 2.31 10.64
C TRP A 121 4.93 2.42 9.46
N PHE A 122 4.35 2.56 8.27
CA PHE A 122 5.04 2.88 7.02
C PHE A 122 4.64 4.28 6.58
N ASP A 123 5.59 5.02 6.04
CA ASP A 123 5.37 6.34 5.48
C ASP A 123 5.47 6.29 3.95
N THR A 124 4.67 7.10 3.26
CA THR A 124 4.65 7.22 1.80
C THR A 124 4.30 8.62 1.40
N ASP A 125 5.16 9.27 0.63
CA ASP A 125 4.86 10.55 0.02
C ASP A 125 4.16 10.33 -1.33
N ILE A 126 3.13 11.13 -1.59
CA ILE A 126 2.51 11.27 -2.89
C ILE A 126 3.10 12.53 -3.51
N VAL A 127 3.80 12.38 -4.63
CA VAL A 127 4.51 13.47 -5.29
C VAL A 127 3.94 13.79 -6.66
N ASP A 128 4.05 15.04 -7.08
CA ASP A 128 3.70 15.48 -8.43
C ASP A 128 4.83 15.22 -9.44
N ALA A 129 4.64 15.65 -10.68
CA ALA A 129 5.61 15.46 -11.75
C ALA A 129 6.94 16.24 -11.53
N ALA A 130 6.93 17.26 -10.68
CA ALA A 130 8.13 18.01 -10.29
C ALA A 130 8.85 17.38 -9.10
N GLY A 131 8.30 16.30 -8.51
CA GLY A 131 8.84 15.65 -7.32
C GLY A 131 8.44 16.32 -6.02
N GLU A 132 7.53 17.31 -6.07
CA GLU A 132 7.06 17.99 -4.86
C GLU A 132 5.95 17.21 -4.17
N VAL A 133 5.99 17.19 -2.84
CA VAL A 133 5.03 16.44 -2.02
C VAL A 133 3.65 17.09 -2.07
N VAL A 134 2.65 16.33 -2.49
CA VAL A 134 1.23 16.68 -2.53
C VAL A 134 0.52 16.22 -1.26
N ALA A 135 0.81 15.02 -0.82
CA ALA A 135 0.28 14.47 0.43
C ALA A 135 1.27 13.49 1.06
N ARG A 136 1.18 13.35 2.39
CA ARG A 136 1.92 12.34 3.18
C ARG A 136 0.94 11.34 3.74
N VAL A 137 1.21 10.07 3.54
CA VAL A 137 0.37 8.98 4.05
C VAL A 137 1.18 8.12 5.00
N ARG A 138 0.60 7.85 6.18
CA ARG A 138 1.13 6.86 7.12
C ARG A 138 0.16 5.70 7.21
N LYS A 139 0.67 4.48 7.06
CA LYS A 139 -0.13 3.26 7.11
C LYS A 139 0.39 2.35 8.22
N GLN A 140 -0.46 1.97 9.16
CA GLN A 140 -0.13 1.00 10.20
C GLN A 140 -0.55 -0.39 9.78
N VAL A 141 0.44 -1.27 9.64
CA VAL A 141 0.23 -2.68 9.32
C VAL A 141 0.29 -3.51 10.60
N TYR A 142 -0.71 -4.37 10.77
CA TYR A 142 -0.74 -5.40 11.80
C TYR A 142 -0.09 -6.66 11.26
N VAL A 143 0.83 -7.23 12.04
CA VAL A 143 1.51 -8.50 11.72
C VAL A 143 1.43 -9.42 12.94
N ARG A 144 1.13 -10.70 12.72
CA ARG A 144 1.19 -11.74 13.73
C ARG A 144 1.55 -13.07 13.09
N ARG A 145 2.49 -13.82 13.67
CA ARG A 145 2.73 -15.21 13.29
C ARG A 145 1.55 -16.08 13.74
N LYS A 146 1.07 -16.93 12.86
CA LYS A 146 0.04 -17.91 13.21
C LYS A 146 0.60 -18.87 14.28
N ARG A 147 -0.23 -19.25 15.23
CA ARG A 147 0.12 -20.38 16.11
C ARG A 147 0.15 -21.64 15.25
N ASP A 148 1.16 -22.47 15.42
CA ASP A 148 1.14 -23.80 14.84
C ASP A 148 -0.18 -24.46 15.30
N ARG A 149 -0.97 -24.95 14.34
CA ARG A 149 -2.08 -25.84 14.73
C ARG A 149 -1.41 -27.02 15.43
N ALA A 150 -1.56 -27.10 16.74
CA ALA A 150 -1.19 -28.29 17.47
C ALA A 150 -1.85 -29.46 16.75
N ALA A 151 -1.05 -30.44 16.36
CA ALA A 151 -1.53 -31.75 15.98
C ALA A 151 -2.27 -32.33 17.22
N GLY A 152 -3.59 -32.22 17.21
CA GLY A 152 -4.40 -32.61 18.34
C GLY A 152 -5.87 -32.47 17.99
N ASP A 153 -6.36 -33.39 17.17
CA ASP A 153 -7.64 -34.05 17.28
C ASP A 153 -7.57 -35.28 16.34
N ALA A 154 -7.01 -36.35 16.90
CA ALA A 154 -7.25 -37.71 16.40
C ALA A 154 -8.49 -38.26 17.07
#